data_93c9bfac80e2f5ab49c7e01e24f252b0
#
_entry.id   93c9bfac80e2f5ab49c7e01e24f252b0
#
_cell.length_a   1.000
_cell.length_b   1.000
_cell.length_c   1.000
_cell.angle_alpha   90.00
_cell.angle_beta   90.00
_cell.angle_gamma   90.00
#
_symmetry.space_group_name_H-M   'P 1'
#
loop_
_entity.id
_entity.type
_entity.pdbx_description
1 polymer ?
#
loop_
_entity_poly.entity_id
_entity_poly.type
_entity_poly.pdbx_seq_one_letter_code
_entity_poly.pdbx_strand_id
1 'polypeptide(L)'
;MANTTFSGPVISKNGFITTGPGATKTINSTGLGTAGLPLTVNAHAGRILISQDADGIYTLPSINANANSAVAGSTDYNNPNNLGATFMFYIDILATDVQIQTDGIDKFTGAAMIAVDDGAKKAFFPAAANDVLSMNGTTTGGIVGSVIQITALESAQYLVHNTLILGSGSISTPFSDT
;
A
#
# COMPACT_ATOMS: atom_id res chain seq x y z
N MET A 1 -26.42 -10.42 17.88
CA MET A 1 -25.34 -11.44 17.78
C MET A 1 -24.36 -11.17 18.92
N ALA A 2 -23.98 -12.22 19.67
CA ALA A 2 -23.02 -12.07 20.79
C ALA A 2 -21.61 -11.93 20.21
N ASN A 3 -20.84 -10.95 20.67
CA ASN A 3 -19.43 -10.86 20.37
C ASN A 3 -18.66 -11.88 21.21
N THR A 4 -17.86 -12.71 20.55
CA THR A 4 -16.94 -13.62 21.27
C THR A 4 -15.63 -12.87 21.51
N THR A 5 -15.27 -12.70 22.77
CA THR A 5 -14.00 -12.08 23.17
C THR A 5 -13.02 -13.19 23.57
N PHE A 6 -11.84 -13.18 22.96
CA PHE A 6 -10.73 -14.05 23.32
C PHE A 6 -9.77 -13.27 24.24
N SER A 7 -9.45 -13.84 25.39
CA SER A 7 -8.52 -13.22 26.37
C SER A 7 -7.07 -13.69 26.22
N GLY A 8 -6.74 -14.37 25.14
CA GLY A 8 -5.40 -14.88 24.85
C GLY A 8 -5.08 -14.85 23.35
N PRO A 9 -3.84 -15.19 22.97
CA PRO A 9 -3.45 -15.21 21.57
C PRO A 9 -4.28 -16.25 20.81
N VAL A 10 -4.85 -15.80 19.66
CA VAL A 10 -5.54 -16.68 18.72
C VAL A 10 -4.57 -17.04 17.62
N ILE A 11 -4.17 -18.30 17.53
CA ILE A 11 -3.29 -18.81 16.47
C ILE A 11 -4.18 -19.41 15.39
N SER A 12 -4.19 -18.81 14.21
CA SER A 12 -4.81 -19.37 13.01
C SER A 12 -3.73 -19.84 12.04
N LYS A 13 -3.70 -21.12 11.71
CA LYS A 13 -2.72 -21.68 10.77
C LYS A 13 -3.02 -21.28 9.32
N ASN A 14 -4.26 -20.89 9.02
CA ASN A 14 -4.73 -20.57 7.66
C ASN A 14 -5.14 -19.11 7.51
N GLY A 15 -4.79 -18.24 8.48
CA GLY A 15 -5.20 -16.85 8.51
C GLY A 15 -6.68 -16.65 8.88
N PHE A 16 -7.09 -15.39 8.94
CA PHE A 16 -8.49 -15.01 9.13
C PHE A 16 -9.03 -14.48 7.81
N ILE A 17 -10.13 -15.06 7.35
CA ILE A 17 -10.85 -14.55 6.18
C ILE A 17 -11.92 -13.59 6.68
N THR A 18 -11.80 -12.32 6.32
CA THR A 18 -12.84 -11.32 6.56
C THR A 18 -13.74 -11.28 5.34
N THR A 19 -14.91 -11.89 5.45
CA THR A 19 -15.96 -11.78 4.42
C THR A 19 -16.98 -10.75 4.86
N GLY A 20 -17.33 -9.81 3.97
CA GLY A 20 -18.36 -8.82 4.22
C GLY A 20 -17.88 -7.36 4.16
N PRO A 21 -18.62 -6.40 4.73
CA PRO A 21 -18.39 -4.95 4.59
C PRO A 21 -17.01 -4.44 5.04
N GLY A 22 -16.22 -5.25 5.71
CA GLY A 22 -14.86 -4.91 6.14
C GLY A 22 -13.75 -5.18 5.11
N ALA A 23 -14.06 -5.76 3.95
CA ALA A 23 -13.05 -6.11 2.94
C ALA A 23 -12.57 -4.90 2.12
N THR A 24 -13.36 -3.83 2.07
CA THR A 24 -13.01 -2.56 1.41
C THR A 24 -12.97 -1.43 2.42
N LYS A 25 -12.18 -0.41 2.12
CA LYS A 25 -12.12 0.81 2.93
C LYS A 25 -11.86 2.01 2.03
N THR A 26 -12.76 2.97 2.04
CA THR A 26 -12.53 4.27 1.42
C THR A 26 -11.46 5.03 2.19
N ILE A 27 -10.51 5.60 1.46
CA ILE A 27 -9.43 6.44 1.99
C ILE A 27 -9.42 7.78 1.28
N ASN A 28 -9.16 8.84 2.07
CA ASN A 28 -9.09 10.20 1.59
C ASN A 28 -8.15 10.98 2.52
N SER A 29 -7.26 11.78 1.97
CA SER A 29 -6.30 12.60 2.71
C SER A 29 -6.64 14.09 2.69
N THR A 30 -7.77 14.48 2.13
CA THR A 30 -8.21 15.88 2.05
C THR A 30 -8.13 16.56 3.42
N GLY A 31 -7.44 17.69 3.48
CA GLY A 31 -7.27 18.46 4.72
C GLY A 31 -6.14 17.99 5.63
N LEU A 32 -5.42 16.92 5.28
CA LEU A 32 -4.28 16.44 6.07
C LEU A 32 -2.93 17.06 5.65
N GLY A 33 -2.95 17.91 4.61
CA GLY A 33 -1.76 18.58 4.07
C GLY A 33 -0.72 17.59 3.56
N THR A 34 0.54 18.00 3.53
CA THR A 34 1.66 17.22 3.00
C THR A 34 1.99 15.97 3.84
N ALA A 35 1.50 15.88 5.08
CA ALA A 35 1.67 14.67 5.89
C ALA A 35 0.81 13.50 5.38
N GLY A 36 -0.27 13.80 4.65
CA GLY A 36 -1.17 12.81 4.09
C GLY A 36 -1.89 11.97 5.13
N LEU A 37 -2.52 10.88 4.68
CA LEU A 37 -3.19 9.90 5.53
C LEU A 37 -2.20 8.82 5.98
N PRO A 38 -1.85 8.74 7.26
CA PRO A 38 -1.03 7.63 7.75
C PRO A 38 -1.86 6.34 7.75
N LEU A 39 -1.39 5.34 7.02
CA LEU A 39 -1.99 4.01 7.03
C LEU A 39 -1.50 3.21 8.23
N THR A 40 -2.34 2.30 8.70
CA THR A 40 -1.98 1.37 9.79
C THR A 40 -2.30 -0.06 9.39
N VAL A 41 -1.55 -1.01 9.89
CA VAL A 41 -1.78 -2.43 9.60
C VAL A 41 -3.20 -2.84 10.00
N ASN A 42 -3.60 -2.52 11.22
CA ASN A 42 -4.90 -2.96 11.76
C ASN A 42 -6.11 -2.42 10.99
N ALA A 43 -6.02 -1.19 10.49
CA ALA A 43 -7.16 -0.53 9.84
C ALA A 43 -7.14 -0.65 8.31
N HIS A 44 -5.99 -0.95 7.69
CA HIS A 44 -5.82 -0.81 6.25
C HIS A 44 -5.23 -2.05 5.57
N ALA A 45 -4.37 -2.84 6.22
CA ALA A 45 -3.79 -4.03 5.61
C ALA A 45 -4.85 -5.13 5.37
N GLY A 46 -4.66 -5.91 4.32
CA GLY A 46 -5.57 -6.98 3.92
C GLY A 46 -6.90 -6.50 3.38
N ARG A 47 -7.02 -5.24 3.02
CA ARG A 47 -8.24 -4.62 2.47
C ARG A 47 -7.96 -3.99 1.12
N ILE A 48 -9.03 -3.81 0.33
CA ILE A 48 -9.00 -2.95 -0.85
C ILE A 48 -9.24 -1.51 -0.36
N LEU A 49 -8.24 -0.67 -0.53
CA LEU A 49 -8.26 0.74 -0.19
C LEU A 49 -8.74 1.53 -1.41
N ILE A 50 -9.95 2.06 -1.32
CA ILE A 50 -10.57 2.82 -2.40
C ILE A 50 -10.17 4.28 -2.24
N SER A 51 -9.27 4.77 -3.11
CA SER A 51 -8.82 6.15 -3.12
C SER A 51 -9.87 7.05 -3.75
N GLN A 52 -10.48 7.91 -2.94
CA GLN A 52 -11.43 8.94 -3.36
C GLN A 52 -10.84 10.34 -3.20
N ASP A 53 -9.59 10.51 -3.58
CA ASP A 53 -8.86 11.76 -3.51
C ASP A 53 -7.96 11.86 -4.75
N ALA A 54 -8.11 12.94 -5.53
CA ALA A 54 -7.38 13.13 -6.77
C ALA A 54 -5.90 13.48 -6.57
N ASP A 55 -5.56 14.07 -5.42
CA ASP A 55 -4.23 14.47 -4.98
C ASP A 55 -3.87 13.86 -3.61
N GLY A 56 -4.42 12.66 -3.34
CA GLY A 56 -4.28 12.00 -2.06
C GLY A 56 -2.86 11.52 -1.77
N ILE A 57 -2.37 11.81 -0.57
CA ILE A 57 -1.10 11.31 -0.04
C ILE A 57 -1.38 10.22 0.99
N TYR A 58 -0.85 9.02 0.77
CA TYR A 58 -1.03 7.85 1.62
C TYR A 58 0.32 7.35 2.12
N THR A 59 0.58 7.46 3.43
CA THR A 59 1.85 7.06 4.02
C THR A 59 1.74 5.66 4.61
N LEU A 60 2.54 4.73 4.09
CA LEU A 60 2.64 3.36 4.60
C LEU A 60 3.26 3.37 6.02
N PRO A 61 2.85 2.44 6.91
CA PRO A 61 3.47 2.34 8.23
C PRO A 61 4.94 1.94 8.11
N SER A 62 5.81 2.45 9.00
CA SER A 62 7.20 2.00 9.06
C SER A 62 7.29 0.49 9.22
N ILE A 63 8.22 -0.14 8.51
CA ILE A 63 8.43 -1.58 8.60
C ILE A 63 9.07 -1.91 9.94
N ASN A 64 8.40 -2.75 10.68
CA ASN A 64 8.92 -3.36 11.88
C ASN A 64 9.20 -4.84 11.63
N ALA A 65 10.45 -5.14 11.36
CA ALA A 65 10.95 -6.51 11.14
C ALA A 65 11.45 -7.16 12.43
N ASN A 66 11.26 -6.52 13.59
CA ASN A 66 11.72 -7.06 14.86
C ASN A 66 11.13 -8.45 15.12
N ALA A 67 12.03 -9.36 15.42
CA ALA A 67 11.78 -10.79 15.50
C ALA A 67 10.97 -11.23 16.73
N ASN A 68 10.05 -10.42 17.22
CA ASN A 68 9.13 -10.83 18.28
C ASN A 68 8.33 -12.09 17.92
N SER A 69 8.25 -12.37 16.65
CA SER A 69 7.58 -13.56 16.15
C SER A 69 8.44 -14.82 16.19
N ALA A 70 9.75 -14.69 16.30
CA ALA A 70 10.67 -15.84 16.16
C ALA A 70 11.16 -16.41 17.48
N VAL A 71 10.99 -15.71 18.59
CA VAL A 71 11.42 -16.20 19.91
C VAL A 71 10.22 -16.81 20.61
N ALA A 72 10.20 -18.12 20.70
CA ALA A 72 9.23 -18.83 21.54
C ALA A 72 9.28 -18.26 22.97
N GLY A 73 8.17 -17.65 23.42
CA GLY A 73 8.07 -17.02 24.73
C GLY A 73 8.28 -15.52 24.77
N SER A 74 8.51 -14.83 23.62
CA SER A 74 8.47 -13.37 23.59
C SER A 74 7.05 -12.86 23.85
N THR A 75 6.92 -12.00 24.85
CA THR A 75 5.64 -11.38 25.26
C THR A 75 5.50 -9.93 24.81
N ASP A 76 6.40 -9.45 23.94
CA ASP A 76 6.35 -8.07 23.44
C ASP A 76 5.32 -7.93 22.31
N TYR A 77 4.05 -7.96 22.71
CA TYR A 77 2.91 -7.71 21.82
C TYR A 77 2.73 -6.22 21.50
N ASN A 78 3.51 -5.33 22.11
CA ASN A 78 3.37 -3.87 21.93
C ASN A 78 4.05 -3.36 20.67
N ASN A 79 4.91 -4.17 20.04
CA ASN A 79 5.60 -3.82 18.81
C ASN A 79 5.52 -4.99 17.81
N PRO A 80 4.34 -5.27 17.27
CA PRO A 80 4.13 -6.43 16.40
C PRO A 80 4.92 -6.26 15.10
N ASN A 81 5.57 -7.35 14.69
CA ASN A 81 6.13 -7.47 13.36
C ASN A 81 5.02 -7.26 12.31
N ASN A 82 5.27 -6.38 11.33
CA ASN A 82 4.31 -6.10 10.25
C ASN A 82 4.74 -6.65 8.88
N LEU A 83 5.75 -7.51 8.84
CA LEU A 83 6.14 -8.20 7.60
C LEU A 83 4.96 -9.02 7.07
N GLY A 84 4.79 -8.99 5.76
CA GLY A 84 3.65 -9.60 5.07
C GLY A 84 2.38 -8.75 5.08
N ALA A 85 2.36 -7.62 5.78
CA ALA A 85 1.23 -6.69 5.69
C ALA A 85 1.09 -6.16 4.26
N THR A 86 -0.07 -6.39 3.66
CA THR A 86 -0.35 -6.07 2.27
C THR A 86 -1.42 -5.00 2.18
N PHE A 87 -1.15 -3.98 1.39
CA PHE A 87 -2.03 -2.86 1.09
C PHE A 87 -2.39 -2.90 -0.39
N MET A 88 -3.68 -2.94 -0.72
CA MET A 88 -4.15 -2.95 -2.09
C MET A 88 -4.94 -1.67 -2.36
N PHE A 89 -4.44 -0.85 -3.27
CA PHE A 89 -5.08 0.41 -3.65
C PHE A 89 -5.89 0.23 -4.94
N TYR A 90 -7.06 0.83 -4.96
CA TYR A 90 -7.90 1.01 -6.13
C TYR A 90 -8.16 2.50 -6.32
N ILE A 91 -7.85 3.03 -7.49
CA ILE A 91 -8.06 4.44 -7.84
C ILE A 91 -9.48 4.62 -8.35
N ASP A 92 -10.32 5.31 -7.59
CA ASP A 92 -11.74 5.52 -7.86
C ASP A 92 -12.03 6.90 -8.47
N ILE A 93 -11.12 7.85 -8.29
CA ILE A 93 -11.15 9.17 -8.90
C ILE A 93 -9.87 9.37 -9.70
N LEU A 94 -9.98 9.99 -10.90
CA LEU A 94 -8.82 10.32 -11.73
C LEU A 94 -7.76 11.06 -10.91
N ALA A 95 -6.57 10.48 -10.82
CA ALA A 95 -5.46 11.08 -10.09
C ALA A 95 -5.00 12.38 -10.77
N THR A 96 -4.64 13.36 -9.97
CA THR A 96 -3.88 14.55 -10.41
C THR A 96 -2.49 14.60 -9.78
N ASP A 97 -2.37 14.08 -8.54
CA ASP A 97 -1.11 13.89 -7.82
C ASP A 97 -1.30 12.91 -6.65
N VAL A 98 -1.82 11.71 -6.94
CA VAL A 98 -1.94 10.67 -5.90
C VAL A 98 -0.55 10.10 -5.60
N GLN A 99 -0.19 10.08 -4.32
CA GLN A 99 1.09 9.56 -3.85
C GLN A 99 0.89 8.44 -2.83
N ILE A 100 1.57 7.33 -3.04
CA ILE A 100 1.75 6.28 -2.03
C ILE A 100 3.22 6.35 -1.64
N GLN A 101 3.49 6.70 -0.39
CA GLN A 101 4.85 6.92 0.10
C GLN A 101 5.13 6.07 1.33
N THR A 102 6.40 5.85 1.61
CA THR A 102 6.86 5.26 2.87
C THR A 102 7.14 6.36 3.90
N ASP A 103 7.79 6.01 4.98
CA ASP A 103 8.27 6.95 6.01
C ASP A 103 9.60 7.65 5.62
N GLY A 104 10.08 7.46 4.40
CA GLY A 104 11.36 7.98 3.90
C GLY A 104 12.56 7.10 4.23
N ILE A 105 12.44 6.17 5.18
CA ILE A 105 13.49 5.20 5.54
C ILE A 105 13.32 3.91 4.75
N ASP A 106 12.10 3.40 4.72
CA ASP A 106 11.75 2.22 3.94
C ASP A 106 11.72 2.55 2.45
N LYS A 107 12.18 1.64 1.60
CA LYS A 107 12.28 1.86 0.15
C LYS A 107 11.44 0.85 -0.63
N PHE A 108 11.07 1.22 -1.85
CA PHE A 108 10.35 0.34 -2.75
C PHE A 108 11.28 -0.62 -3.47
N THR A 109 10.80 -1.83 -3.71
CA THR A 109 11.37 -2.85 -4.60
C THR A 109 10.27 -3.45 -5.47
N GLY A 110 10.62 -4.26 -6.46
CA GLY A 110 9.64 -4.86 -7.36
C GLY A 110 9.41 -4.04 -8.62
N ALA A 111 8.16 -3.93 -9.09
CA ALA A 111 7.85 -3.23 -10.33
C ALA A 111 6.43 -2.67 -10.35
N ALA A 112 6.26 -1.54 -11.05
CA ALA A 112 4.97 -0.98 -11.43
C ALA A 112 4.76 -1.12 -12.95
N MET A 113 3.62 -1.69 -13.36
CA MET A 113 3.24 -1.78 -14.76
C MET A 113 2.23 -0.68 -15.10
N ILE A 114 2.57 0.16 -16.07
CA ILE A 114 1.65 1.15 -16.62
C ILE A 114 1.23 0.71 -18.02
N ALA A 115 -0.07 0.75 -18.28
CA ALA A 115 -0.68 0.46 -19.58
C ALA A 115 -1.50 1.65 -20.06
N VAL A 116 -1.43 1.92 -21.37
CA VAL A 116 -2.27 2.92 -22.03
C VAL A 116 -3.13 2.26 -23.11
N ASP A 117 -4.25 2.88 -23.44
CA ASP A 117 -5.27 2.33 -24.32
C ASP A 117 -4.78 2.09 -25.76
N ASP A 118 -3.81 2.88 -26.23
CA ASP A 118 -3.20 2.73 -27.55
C ASP A 118 -2.22 1.54 -27.68
N GLY A 119 -2.14 0.71 -26.62
CA GLY A 119 -1.34 -0.50 -26.59
C GLY A 119 0.06 -0.37 -26.00
N ALA A 120 0.53 0.82 -25.65
CA ALA A 120 1.80 0.98 -24.95
C ALA A 120 1.72 0.40 -23.55
N LYS A 121 2.70 -0.43 -23.18
CA LYS A 121 2.83 -1.06 -21.86
C LYS A 121 4.28 -1.00 -21.44
N LYS A 122 4.53 -0.60 -20.21
CA LYS A 122 5.89 -0.51 -19.69
C LYS A 122 5.93 -0.86 -18.22
N ALA A 123 6.89 -1.68 -17.84
CA ALA A 123 7.23 -1.92 -16.45
C ALA A 123 8.33 -0.94 -16.03
N PHE A 124 8.17 -0.36 -14.86
CA PHE A 124 9.14 0.52 -14.23
C PHE A 124 9.63 -0.12 -12.93
N PHE A 125 10.93 0.01 -12.68
CA PHE A 125 11.57 -0.48 -11.47
C PHE A 125 12.00 0.71 -10.62
N PRO A 126 11.78 0.66 -9.30
CA PRO A 126 12.29 1.72 -8.43
C PRO A 126 13.81 1.69 -8.37
N ALA A 127 14.43 2.87 -8.30
CA ALA A 127 15.84 2.99 -7.90
C ALA A 127 15.97 2.74 -6.39
N ALA A 128 17.19 2.48 -5.91
CA ALA A 128 17.44 2.10 -4.53
C ALA A 128 16.98 3.14 -3.48
N ALA A 129 16.87 4.41 -3.86
CA ALA A 129 16.43 5.48 -2.98
C ALA A 129 14.92 5.73 -3.03
N ASN A 130 14.20 5.18 -4.01
CA ASN A 130 12.82 5.54 -4.23
C ASN A 130 11.91 5.05 -3.10
N ASP A 131 11.14 5.96 -2.57
CA ASP A 131 10.18 5.79 -1.48
C ASP A 131 8.78 6.37 -1.77
N VAL A 132 8.60 6.95 -2.95
CA VAL A 132 7.32 7.48 -3.43
C VAL A 132 6.92 6.80 -4.74
N LEU A 133 5.66 6.38 -4.84
CA LEU A 133 4.97 6.00 -6.06
C LEU A 133 3.89 7.05 -6.32
N SER A 134 4.06 7.87 -7.38
CA SER A 134 3.15 8.97 -7.71
C SER A 134 2.40 8.72 -9.02
N MET A 135 1.14 9.14 -9.05
CA MET A 135 0.24 9.01 -10.19
C MET A 135 -0.41 10.36 -10.51
N ASN A 136 -0.30 10.79 -11.77
CA ASN A 136 -0.78 12.09 -12.25
C ASN A 136 -1.98 12.00 -13.20
N GLY A 137 -2.60 10.84 -13.31
CA GLY A 137 -3.74 10.60 -14.20
C GLY A 137 -3.36 10.45 -15.68
N THR A 138 -2.09 10.64 -16.04
CA THR A 138 -1.60 10.58 -17.43
C THR A 138 -0.32 9.74 -17.52
N THR A 139 0.84 10.36 -17.53
CA THR A 139 2.13 9.72 -17.84
C THR A 139 2.62 8.75 -16.75
N THR A 140 2.33 9.00 -15.49
CA THR A 140 2.62 8.09 -14.38
C THR A 140 1.40 7.25 -13.98
N GLY A 141 0.32 7.33 -14.76
CA GLY A 141 -0.91 6.58 -14.56
C GLY A 141 -1.81 7.17 -13.48
N GLY A 142 -2.75 6.35 -12.98
CA GLY A 142 -3.73 6.80 -12.00
C GLY A 142 -5.10 7.14 -12.59
N ILE A 143 -5.40 6.62 -13.79
CA ILE A 143 -6.77 6.62 -14.33
C ILE A 143 -7.63 5.70 -13.46
N VAL A 144 -8.91 6.04 -13.34
CA VAL A 144 -9.90 5.23 -12.61
C VAL A 144 -9.84 3.76 -13.03
N GLY A 145 -9.78 2.86 -12.06
CA GLY A 145 -9.58 1.43 -12.30
C GLY A 145 -8.13 0.97 -12.13
N SER A 146 -7.17 1.88 -11.90
CA SER A 146 -5.80 1.49 -11.56
C SER A 146 -5.75 0.74 -10.24
N VAL A 147 -4.94 -0.33 -10.21
CA VAL A 147 -4.75 -1.20 -9.04
C VAL A 147 -3.27 -1.32 -8.74
N ILE A 148 -2.91 -1.17 -7.47
CA ILE A 148 -1.53 -1.32 -6.97
C ILE A 148 -1.57 -2.14 -5.68
N GLN A 149 -0.73 -3.17 -5.59
CA GLN A 149 -0.54 -3.94 -4.37
C GLN A 149 0.87 -3.75 -3.83
N ILE A 150 0.98 -3.46 -2.54
CA ILE A 150 2.26 -3.20 -1.87
C ILE A 150 2.31 -4.05 -0.59
N THR A 151 3.40 -4.77 -0.40
CA THR A 151 3.58 -5.68 0.75
C THR A 151 4.88 -5.35 1.49
N ALA A 152 4.83 -5.25 2.80
CA ALA A 152 6.01 -5.18 3.65
C ALA A 152 6.79 -6.50 3.52
N LEU A 153 7.93 -6.49 2.84
CA LEU A 153 8.66 -7.71 2.45
C LEU A 153 9.71 -8.10 3.48
N GLU A 154 10.58 -7.18 3.79
CA GLU A 154 11.68 -7.38 4.74
C GLU A 154 12.08 -6.02 5.34
N SER A 155 13.08 -6.00 6.23
CA SER A 155 13.53 -4.77 6.88
C SER A 155 13.84 -3.69 5.85
N ALA A 156 13.21 -2.54 6.01
CA ALA A 156 13.33 -1.35 5.16
C ALA A 156 12.92 -1.56 3.68
N GLN A 157 12.13 -2.61 3.34
CA GLN A 157 11.71 -2.85 1.95
C GLN A 157 10.22 -3.16 1.81
N TYR A 158 9.56 -2.38 0.97
CA TYR A 158 8.21 -2.61 0.47
C TYR A 158 8.25 -3.16 -0.97
N LEU A 159 7.63 -4.32 -1.19
CA LEU A 159 7.47 -4.91 -2.51
C LEU A 159 6.24 -4.33 -3.22
N VAL A 160 6.46 -3.66 -4.34
CA VAL A 160 5.41 -3.25 -5.28
C VAL A 160 5.18 -4.37 -6.28
N HIS A 161 3.96 -4.89 -6.32
CA HIS A 161 3.60 -6.02 -7.18
C HIS A 161 2.10 -6.01 -7.54
N ASN A 162 1.68 -6.93 -8.40
CA ASN A 162 0.28 -7.04 -8.85
C ASN A 162 -0.30 -5.67 -9.26
N THR A 163 0.48 -4.93 -10.05
CA THR A 163 0.09 -3.61 -10.49
C THR A 163 -0.55 -3.67 -11.87
N LEU A 164 -1.63 -2.93 -12.04
CA LEU A 164 -2.18 -2.53 -13.34
C LEU A 164 -2.54 -1.05 -13.23
N ILE A 165 -1.60 -0.21 -13.58
CA ILE A 165 -1.79 1.25 -13.52
C ILE A 165 -2.19 1.72 -14.91
N LEU A 166 -3.36 2.31 -15.01
CA LEU A 166 -3.88 2.84 -16.27
C LEU A 166 -3.38 4.27 -16.46
N GLY A 167 -2.84 4.55 -17.63
CA GLY A 167 -2.30 5.86 -17.99
C GLY A 167 -2.71 6.33 -19.37
N SER A 168 -2.21 7.48 -19.80
CA SER A 168 -2.41 8.03 -21.14
C SER A 168 -1.16 8.76 -21.63
N GLY A 169 -0.97 8.79 -22.96
CA GLY A 169 0.18 9.45 -23.58
C GLY A 169 1.51 8.73 -23.34
N SER A 170 2.61 9.48 -23.32
CA SER A 170 3.95 8.94 -23.13
C SER A 170 4.18 8.59 -21.68
N ILE A 171 4.35 7.28 -21.39
CA ILE A 171 4.50 6.76 -20.04
C ILE A 171 5.91 7.03 -19.48
N SER A 172 5.96 7.48 -18.23
CA SER A 172 7.17 7.73 -17.44
C SER A 172 7.15 6.96 -16.11
N THR A 173 8.31 6.87 -15.45
CA THR A 173 8.40 6.19 -14.15
C THR A 173 7.50 6.86 -13.12
N PRO A 174 6.71 6.09 -12.35
CA PRO A 174 5.94 6.61 -11.24
C PRO A 174 6.77 6.71 -9.94
N PHE A 175 8.00 6.20 -9.93
CA PHE A 175 8.85 6.17 -8.74
C PHE A 175 9.73 7.41 -8.63
N SER A 176 9.81 7.94 -7.42
CA SER A 176 10.68 9.06 -7.03
C SER A 176 11.18 8.90 -5.59
N ASP A 177 12.07 9.79 -5.19
CA ASP A 177 12.55 9.99 -3.82
C ASP A 177 11.91 11.25 -3.25
N THR A 178 11.60 11.27 -1.93
CA THR A 178 11.03 12.45 -1.23
C THR A 178 12.02 13.57 -1.06
#